data_86e0a3d87924ac6837596c55ea931db1
#
_entry.id   86e0a3d87924ac6837596c55ea931db1
#
_cell.length_a   1.000
_cell.length_b   1.000
_cell.length_c   1.000
_cell.angle_alpha   90.00
_cell.angle_beta   90.00
_cell.angle_gamma   90.00
#
_symmetry.space_group_name_H-M   'P 1'
#
loop_
_entity.id
_entity.type
_entity.pdbx_description
1 polymer ?
#
loop_
_entity_poly.entity_id
_entity_poly.type
_entity_poly.pdbx_seq_one_letter_code
_entity_poly.pdbx_strand_id
1 'polypeptide(L)'
;MDNNIRKYSFNNKQEAEQLLEDSRIKIDEIDNKLFELICERSSLAQEIALAKNYLGMNIYDQTREKIIQSKIHKLAKDKDIDIDIIDQIMNMLTILSKNEQKEIIRRVENGKY
;
A
#
# COMPACT_ATOMS: atom_id res chain seq x y z
N MET A 1 -4.33 -8.61 18.00
CA MET A 1 -5.49 -7.82 17.84
C MET A 1 -6.12 -7.50 19.16
N ASP A 2 -6.99 -6.60 19.10
CA ASP A 2 -7.55 -5.84 20.17
C ASP A 2 -8.27 -6.69 21.23
N ASN A 3 -8.03 -6.44 22.51
CA ASN A 3 -8.72 -7.08 23.61
C ASN A 3 -10.13 -6.51 23.86
N ASN A 4 -10.61 -5.64 22.95
CA ASN A 4 -11.87 -4.93 23.09
C ASN A 4 -13.08 -5.69 22.54
N ILE A 5 -12.91 -6.94 22.17
CA ILE A 5 -14.01 -7.77 21.61
C ILE A 5 -15.21 -7.82 22.55
N ARG A 6 -14.99 -7.77 23.87
CA ARG A 6 -16.05 -7.82 24.89
C ARG A 6 -16.83 -6.51 25.04
N LYS A 7 -16.37 -5.41 24.44
CA LYS A 7 -17.10 -4.15 24.40
C LYS A 7 -18.40 -4.25 23.60
N TYR A 8 -18.45 -5.15 22.67
CA TYR A 8 -19.52 -5.23 21.69
C TYR A 8 -20.53 -6.31 22.08
N SER A 9 -21.24 -6.04 23.18
CA SER A 9 -22.40 -6.85 23.54
C SER A 9 -23.66 -6.19 22.98
N PHE A 10 -24.58 -7.00 22.45
CA PHE A 10 -25.78 -6.50 21.81
C PHE A 10 -27.01 -6.92 22.60
N ASN A 11 -27.97 -6.00 22.75
CA ASN A 11 -29.25 -6.29 23.39
C ASN A 11 -30.22 -6.97 22.43
N ASN A 12 -30.04 -6.75 21.14
CA ASN A 12 -30.92 -7.30 20.12
C ASN A 12 -30.18 -7.39 18.77
N LYS A 13 -30.84 -8.03 17.80
CA LYS A 13 -30.34 -8.24 16.46
C LYS A 13 -30.08 -6.91 15.74
N GLN A 14 -30.96 -5.91 15.94
CA GLN A 14 -30.86 -4.63 15.25
C GLN A 14 -29.60 -3.86 15.62
N GLU A 15 -29.18 -3.93 16.88
CA GLU A 15 -27.93 -3.27 17.31
C GLU A 15 -26.73 -3.87 16.61
N ALA A 16 -26.69 -5.20 16.48
CA ALA A 16 -25.62 -5.88 15.76
C ALA A 16 -25.62 -5.53 14.27
N GLU A 17 -26.78 -5.51 13.64
CA GLU A 17 -26.92 -5.13 12.23
C GLU A 17 -26.49 -3.68 11.99
N GLN A 18 -26.84 -2.78 12.90
CA GLN A 18 -26.46 -1.37 12.79
C GLN A 18 -24.95 -1.19 12.92
N LEU A 19 -24.32 -1.87 13.88
CA LEU A 19 -22.86 -1.79 14.01
C LEU A 19 -22.17 -2.34 12.77
N LEU A 20 -22.67 -3.45 12.22
CA LEU A 20 -22.10 -4.04 10.99
C LEU A 20 -22.21 -3.05 9.83
N GLU A 21 -23.37 -2.43 9.64
CA GLU A 21 -23.59 -1.46 8.56
C GLU A 21 -22.71 -0.23 8.72
N ASP A 22 -22.65 0.35 9.92
CA ASP A 22 -21.83 1.52 10.21
C ASP A 22 -20.35 1.22 9.98
N SER A 23 -19.90 0.02 10.37
CA SER A 23 -18.51 -0.40 10.18
C SER A 23 -18.17 -0.58 8.70
N ARG A 24 -19.08 -1.14 7.92
CA ARG A 24 -18.92 -1.29 6.46
C ARG A 24 -18.83 0.05 5.75
N ILE A 25 -19.63 1.02 6.15
CA ILE A 25 -19.56 2.39 5.61
C ILE A 25 -18.18 2.99 5.88
N LYS A 26 -17.67 2.82 7.10
CA LYS A 26 -16.33 3.30 7.46
C LYS A 26 -15.24 2.61 6.64
N ILE A 27 -15.35 1.31 6.43
CA ILE A 27 -14.42 0.56 5.58
C ILE A 27 -14.43 1.10 4.15
N ASP A 28 -15.61 1.35 3.60
CA ASP A 28 -15.73 1.91 2.24
C ASP A 28 -15.02 3.26 2.12
N GLU A 29 -15.15 4.12 3.12
CA GLU A 29 -14.44 5.41 3.16
C GLU A 29 -12.92 5.22 3.22
N ILE A 30 -12.46 4.28 4.05
CA ILE A 30 -11.04 3.96 4.17
C ILE A 30 -10.51 3.39 2.86
N ASP A 31 -11.25 2.48 2.23
CA ASP A 31 -10.85 1.87 0.96
C ASP A 31 -10.70 2.92 -0.14
N ASN A 32 -11.59 3.91 -0.19
CA ASN A 32 -11.47 5.02 -1.13
C ASN A 32 -10.17 5.81 -0.90
N LYS A 33 -9.86 6.12 0.35
CA LYS A 33 -8.61 6.82 0.71
C LYS A 33 -7.40 5.98 0.38
N LEU A 34 -7.47 4.68 0.66
CA LEU A 34 -6.40 3.75 0.36
C LEU A 34 -6.12 3.70 -1.15
N PHE A 35 -7.16 3.62 -1.97
CA PHE A 35 -7.02 3.64 -3.41
C PHE A 35 -6.40 4.95 -3.90
N GLU A 36 -6.85 6.10 -3.38
CA GLU A 36 -6.27 7.40 -3.72
C GLU A 36 -4.78 7.46 -3.39
N LEU A 37 -4.38 6.92 -2.23
CA LEU A 37 -2.97 6.86 -1.83
C LEU A 37 -2.15 5.94 -2.72
N ILE A 38 -2.73 4.82 -3.16
CA ILE A 38 -2.07 3.93 -4.11
C ILE A 38 -1.84 4.65 -5.45
N CYS A 39 -2.83 5.39 -5.93
CA CYS A 39 -2.70 6.19 -7.15
C CYS A 39 -1.62 7.28 -7.01
N GLU A 40 -1.60 7.96 -5.88
CA GLU A 40 -0.60 8.99 -5.59
C GLU A 40 0.82 8.39 -5.56
N ARG A 41 0.98 7.25 -4.86
CA ARG A 41 2.25 6.53 -4.81
C ARG A 41 2.69 6.09 -6.21
N SER A 42 1.77 5.56 -7.00
CA SER A 42 2.04 5.13 -8.37
C SER A 42 2.44 6.30 -9.27
N SER A 43 1.87 7.48 -9.07
CA SER A 43 2.21 8.66 -9.86
C SER A 43 3.66 9.12 -9.66
N LEU A 44 4.25 8.84 -8.49
CA LEU A 44 5.65 9.15 -8.23
C LEU A 44 6.62 8.28 -9.01
N ALA A 45 6.16 7.16 -9.56
CA ALA A 45 6.99 6.26 -10.37
C ALA A 45 7.59 6.96 -11.58
N GLN A 46 6.89 7.93 -12.16
CA GLN A 46 7.42 8.73 -13.29
C GLN A 46 8.69 9.48 -12.89
N GLU A 47 8.62 10.23 -11.81
CA GLU A 47 9.76 11.02 -11.33
C GLU A 47 10.93 10.13 -10.95
N ILE A 48 10.63 9.02 -10.27
CA ILE A 48 11.63 8.04 -9.84
C ILE A 48 12.31 7.42 -11.07
N ALA A 49 11.56 7.02 -12.08
CA ALA A 49 12.09 6.43 -13.31
C ALA A 49 13.00 7.39 -14.05
N LEU A 50 12.58 8.65 -14.20
CA LEU A 50 13.38 9.67 -14.88
C LEU A 50 14.67 9.95 -14.13
N ALA A 51 14.62 10.06 -12.81
CA ALA A 51 15.81 10.26 -11.98
C ALA A 51 16.76 9.06 -12.07
N LYS A 52 16.25 7.84 -11.97
CA LYS A 52 17.08 6.63 -12.12
C LYS A 52 17.72 6.55 -13.49
N ASN A 53 16.97 6.87 -14.53
CA ASN A 53 17.50 6.88 -15.90
C ASN A 53 18.66 7.85 -16.05
N TYR A 54 18.52 9.06 -15.54
CA TYR A 54 19.58 10.06 -15.56
C TYR A 54 20.83 9.61 -14.78
N LEU A 55 20.61 8.96 -13.63
CA LEU A 55 21.69 8.49 -12.75
C LEU A 55 22.31 7.16 -13.20
N GLY A 56 21.80 6.55 -14.26
CA GLY A 56 22.27 5.23 -14.73
C GLY A 56 21.92 4.10 -13.78
N MET A 57 20.88 4.26 -12.98
CA MET A 57 20.41 3.24 -12.03
C MET A 57 19.42 2.28 -12.66
N ASN A 58 19.44 1.04 -12.19
CA ASN A 58 18.44 0.04 -12.57
C ASN A 58 17.10 0.35 -11.89
N ILE A 59 16.00 -0.09 -12.53
CA ILE A 59 14.67 0.02 -11.93
C ILE A 59 14.61 -0.75 -10.61
N TYR A 60 15.17 -1.96 -10.59
CA TYR A 60 15.28 -2.75 -9.36
C TYR A 60 16.33 -2.13 -8.44
N ASP A 61 15.88 -1.70 -7.27
CA ASP A 61 16.74 -1.11 -6.23
C ASP A 61 16.62 -1.96 -4.96
N GLN A 62 17.49 -2.95 -4.83
CA GLN A 62 17.49 -3.90 -3.73
C GLN A 62 17.68 -3.22 -2.37
N THR A 63 18.57 -2.24 -2.30
CA THR A 63 18.84 -1.50 -1.06
C THR A 63 17.59 -0.79 -0.57
N ARG A 64 16.89 -0.09 -1.48
CA ARG A 64 15.66 0.62 -1.16
C ARG A 64 14.55 -0.33 -0.74
N GLU A 65 14.39 -1.48 -1.44
CA GLU A 65 13.36 -2.46 -1.11
C GLU A 65 13.59 -3.06 0.28
N LYS A 66 14.83 -3.32 0.66
CA LYS A 66 15.17 -3.79 2.02
C LYS A 66 14.86 -2.75 3.09
N ILE A 67 15.11 -1.47 2.83
CA ILE A 67 14.79 -0.39 3.75
C ILE A 67 13.28 -0.32 3.99
N ILE A 68 12.50 -0.39 2.93
CA ILE A 68 11.03 -0.36 3.01
C ILE A 68 10.54 -1.58 3.81
N GLN A 69 11.05 -2.77 3.51
CA GLN A 69 10.67 -4.00 4.19
C GLN A 69 10.96 -3.92 5.70
N SER A 70 12.17 -3.50 6.08
CA SER A 70 12.54 -3.35 7.49
C SER A 70 11.65 -2.37 8.23
N LYS A 71 11.34 -1.25 7.61
CA LYS A 71 10.45 -0.23 8.18
C LYS A 71 9.04 -0.78 8.38
N ILE A 72 8.50 -1.47 7.40
CA ILE A 72 7.14 -2.02 7.45
C ILE A 72 7.06 -3.14 8.48
N HIS A 73 8.07 -4.01 8.58
CA HIS A 73 8.12 -5.06 9.60
C HIS A 73 8.06 -4.47 11.00
N LYS A 74 8.81 -3.41 11.26
CA LYS A 74 8.80 -2.73 12.55
C LYS A 74 7.42 -2.15 12.86
N LEU A 75 6.80 -1.48 11.89
CA LEU A 75 5.46 -0.89 12.06
C LEU A 75 4.40 -1.96 12.28
N ALA A 76 4.44 -3.05 11.54
CA ALA A 76 3.51 -4.17 11.69
C ALA A 76 3.63 -4.82 13.06
N LYS A 77 4.86 -5.01 13.55
CA LYS A 77 5.11 -5.54 14.89
C LYS A 77 4.54 -4.62 15.97
N ASP A 78 4.77 -3.31 15.85
CA ASP A 78 4.30 -2.32 16.82
C ASP A 78 2.76 -2.24 16.86
N LYS A 79 2.10 -2.52 15.76
CA LYS A 79 0.64 -2.47 15.62
C LYS A 79 -0.04 -3.84 15.72
N ASP A 80 0.74 -4.89 15.97
CA ASP A 80 0.24 -6.26 16.07
C ASP A 80 -0.57 -6.68 14.84
N ILE A 81 -0.03 -6.38 13.65
CA ILE A 81 -0.61 -6.75 12.36
C ILE A 81 0.23 -7.89 11.78
N ASP A 82 -0.42 -8.82 11.08
CA ASP A 82 0.24 -9.96 10.43
C ASP A 82 1.30 -9.47 9.43
N ILE A 83 2.57 -9.76 9.76
CA ILE A 83 3.72 -9.31 8.98
C ILE A 83 3.72 -9.94 7.59
N ASP A 84 3.35 -11.21 7.47
CA ASP A 84 3.38 -11.92 6.18
C ASP A 84 2.36 -11.33 5.20
N ILE A 85 1.18 -10.99 5.69
CA ILE A 85 0.15 -10.36 4.86
C ILE A 85 0.57 -8.95 4.45
N ILE A 86 1.10 -8.17 5.38
CA ILE A 86 1.58 -6.81 5.09
C ILE A 86 2.73 -6.85 4.07
N ASP A 87 3.64 -7.80 4.19
CA ASP A 87 4.71 -7.99 3.21
C ASP A 87 4.16 -8.25 1.81
N GLN A 88 3.13 -9.07 1.69
CA GLN A 88 2.50 -9.35 0.40
C GLN A 88 1.89 -8.08 -0.20
N ILE A 89 1.19 -7.28 0.60
CA ILE A 89 0.60 -6.02 0.16
C ILE A 89 1.68 -5.06 -0.32
N MET A 90 2.73 -4.87 0.48
CA MET A 90 3.84 -3.96 0.13
C MET A 90 4.61 -4.45 -1.09
N ASN A 91 4.79 -5.75 -1.23
CA ASN A 91 5.42 -6.34 -2.40
C ASN A 91 4.62 -6.05 -3.67
N MET A 92 3.31 -6.16 -3.62
CA MET A 92 2.44 -5.83 -4.76
C MET A 92 2.52 -4.34 -5.13
N LEU A 93 2.59 -3.46 -4.15
CA LEU A 93 2.80 -2.02 -4.40
C LEU A 93 4.16 -1.74 -5.03
N THR A 94 5.20 -2.46 -4.62
CA THR A 94 6.53 -2.37 -5.22
C THR A 94 6.51 -2.84 -6.68
N ILE A 95 5.82 -3.94 -6.96
CA ILE A 95 5.65 -4.45 -8.33
C ILE A 95 4.91 -3.42 -9.18
N LEU A 96 3.84 -2.84 -8.67
CA LEU A 96 3.08 -1.79 -9.38
C LEU A 96 4.00 -0.63 -9.75
N SER A 97 4.79 -0.14 -8.80
CA SER A 97 5.75 0.95 -9.04
C SER A 97 6.80 0.57 -10.09
N LYS A 98 7.37 -0.63 -10.00
CA LYS A 98 8.37 -1.08 -10.99
C LYS A 98 7.79 -1.20 -12.38
N ASN A 99 6.56 -1.67 -12.51
CA ASN A 99 5.90 -1.76 -13.81
C ASN A 99 5.67 -0.38 -14.42
N GLU A 100 5.26 0.60 -13.63
CA GLU A 100 5.11 1.98 -14.07
C GLU A 100 6.47 2.58 -14.48
N GLN A 101 7.52 2.34 -13.71
CA GLN A 101 8.87 2.79 -14.03
C GLN A 101 9.36 2.21 -15.36
N LYS A 102 9.11 0.92 -15.60
CA LYS A 102 9.47 0.26 -16.86
C LYS A 102 8.78 0.90 -18.04
N GLU A 103 7.49 1.21 -17.91
CA GLU A 103 6.72 1.86 -18.96
C GLU A 103 7.26 3.27 -19.27
N ILE A 104 7.62 4.03 -18.24
CA ILE A 104 8.19 5.36 -18.42
C ILE A 104 9.54 5.28 -19.15
N ILE A 105 10.41 4.35 -18.76
CA ILE A 105 11.71 4.16 -19.43
C ILE A 105 11.51 3.76 -20.88
N ARG A 106 10.56 2.85 -21.16
CA ARG A 106 10.22 2.46 -22.53
C ARG A 106 9.83 3.66 -23.38
N ARG A 107 9.02 4.56 -22.85
CA ARG A 107 8.60 5.78 -23.55
C ARG A 107 9.77 6.72 -23.79
N VAL A 108 10.64 6.89 -22.82
CA VAL A 108 11.86 7.71 -22.97
C VAL A 108 12.75 7.16 -24.08
N GLU A 109 13.02 5.85 -24.06
CA GLU A 109 13.84 5.17 -25.08
C GLU A 109 13.25 5.29 -26.49
N ASN A 110 11.92 5.31 -26.60
CA ASN A 110 11.22 5.43 -27.87
C ASN A 110 10.98 6.88 -28.30
N GLY A 111 11.49 7.85 -27.55
CA GLY A 111 11.30 9.27 -27.85
C GLY A 111 9.88 9.77 -27.75
N LYS A 112 9.02 9.09 -26.98
CA LYS A 112 7.60 9.42 -26.82
C LYS A 112 7.27 10.18 -25.55
N TYR A 113 8.29 10.64 -24.86
CA TYR A 113 8.09 11.27 -23.56
C TYR A 113 8.43 12.76 -23.60
#